data_c9f50777f35fe41482c74ada34b09448
#
_entry.id   c9f50777f35fe41482c74ada34b09448
#
_cell.length_a   1.000
_cell.length_b   1.000
_cell.length_c   1.000
_cell.angle_alpha   90.00
_cell.angle_beta   90.00
_cell.angle_gamma   90.00
#
_symmetry.space_group_name_H-M   'P 1'
#
loop_
_entity.id
_entity.type
_entity.pdbx_description
1 polymer ?
#
loop_
_entity_poly.entity_id
_entity_poly.type
_entity_poly.pdbx_seq_one_letter_code
_entity_poly.pdbx_strand_id
1 'polypeptide(L)'
;GGGYPDFQEITNPRPYDPVWLTGRLRVASMNLLNYFNTFGTTACTLGVGGGSTECRGANNQTEFDRQWPKLVDAILATGAHVVGLVELENDGYGASSALQDLVNRLNAATAPGTFAFIDADALTGQVNALGVDAIKVGLIYRPAAVTPVGTTAVLNSTAFVNGGDASARNRPALAQAFAENATGSRFIVVVNHLKSKGSACDAPDAGDGQGNCNLVRTNAANLLTAWLAGNPTGTGDPDVLITGDLNAYAMEDPITAIQGAGYSNLIAVHNGASAYSYVFDGQSGYLDHALATSCLAAQVTGVVEHHINADEPIALDYNTEFKTAGQLVTLYNALKFRASDHDPVVIGLNLNNDPVANDLSL
;
A
#
# COMPACT_ATOMS: atom_id res chain seq x y z
N GLY A 1 35.47 -22.46 -25.90
CA GLY A 1 34.15 -22.04 -26.34
C GLY A 1 33.27 -21.82 -25.11
N GLY A 2 33.14 -20.59 -24.64
CA GLY A 2 32.12 -20.24 -23.63
C GLY A 2 30.80 -20.16 -24.34
N GLY A 3 29.86 -21.06 -24.02
CA GLY A 3 28.47 -20.91 -24.42
C GLY A 3 27.90 -19.66 -23.76
N TYR A 4 27.02 -18.95 -24.45
CA TYR A 4 26.23 -17.88 -23.84
C TYR A 4 25.33 -18.49 -22.77
N PRO A 5 25.05 -17.78 -21.65
CA PRO A 5 24.05 -18.22 -20.69
C PRO A 5 22.72 -18.46 -21.41
N ASP A 6 22.15 -19.63 -21.23
CA ASP A 6 20.84 -19.97 -21.77
C ASP A 6 19.78 -19.63 -20.69
N PHE A 7 19.14 -18.49 -20.85
CA PHE A 7 18.07 -18.05 -19.95
C PHE A 7 16.78 -18.75 -20.34
N GLN A 8 16.40 -19.75 -19.56
CA GLN A 8 15.16 -20.50 -19.77
C GLN A 8 14.02 -19.79 -19.06
N GLU A 9 12.98 -19.36 -19.76
CA GLU A 9 11.77 -18.77 -19.19
C GLU A 9 11.13 -19.68 -18.12
N ILE A 10 11.26 -21.00 -18.29
CA ILE A 10 10.70 -21.98 -17.36
C ILE A 10 11.40 -22.00 -15.99
N THR A 11 12.61 -21.49 -15.85
CA THR A 11 13.36 -21.50 -14.58
C THR A 11 13.02 -20.32 -13.67
N ASN A 12 12.52 -19.25 -14.23
CA ASN A 12 11.95 -18.10 -13.49
C ASN A 12 10.78 -17.53 -14.30
N PRO A 13 9.65 -18.23 -14.34
CA PRO A 13 8.49 -17.77 -15.08
C PRO A 13 7.92 -16.53 -14.43
N ARG A 14 7.63 -15.51 -15.23
CA ARG A 14 6.88 -14.36 -14.76
C ARG A 14 5.48 -14.78 -14.30
N PRO A 15 4.97 -14.20 -13.21
CA PRO A 15 3.66 -14.57 -12.68
C PRO A 15 2.54 -14.26 -13.69
N TYR A 16 1.59 -15.17 -13.78
CA TYR A 16 0.40 -15.00 -14.63
C TYR A 16 -0.69 -14.22 -13.90
N ASP A 17 -1.58 -13.60 -14.68
CA ASP A 17 -2.77 -12.91 -14.21
C ASP A 17 -4.02 -13.76 -14.40
N PRO A 18 -4.99 -13.56 -13.54
CA PRO A 18 -4.91 -12.93 -12.22
C PRO A 18 -4.14 -13.80 -11.24
N VAL A 19 -3.62 -13.17 -10.18
CA VAL A 19 -3.00 -13.90 -9.07
C VAL A 19 -3.92 -15.03 -8.61
N TRP A 20 -3.39 -16.26 -8.58
CA TRP A 20 -4.15 -17.44 -8.16
C TRP A 20 -4.27 -17.46 -6.63
N LEU A 21 -5.36 -16.90 -6.12
CA LEU A 21 -5.79 -17.02 -4.73
C LEU A 21 -7.22 -17.51 -4.67
N THR A 22 -7.47 -18.45 -3.80
CA THR A 22 -8.82 -18.84 -3.43
C THR A 22 -9.46 -17.78 -2.55
N GLY A 23 -10.76 -17.84 -2.34
CA GLY A 23 -11.49 -16.87 -1.52
C GLY A 23 -12.47 -16.02 -2.35
N ARG A 24 -13.55 -15.60 -1.67
CA ARG A 24 -14.57 -14.75 -2.28
C ARG A 24 -14.12 -13.31 -2.43
N LEU A 25 -13.29 -12.83 -1.51
CA LEU A 25 -12.72 -11.50 -1.54
C LEU A 25 -11.20 -11.54 -1.68
N ARG A 26 -10.66 -10.48 -2.23
CA ARG A 26 -9.22 -10.20 -2.26
C ARG A 26 -9.00 -8.77 -1.82
N VAL A 27 -8.03 -8.58 -0.93
CA VAL A 27 -7.50 -7.28 -0.55
C VAL A 27 -6.07 -7.20 -1.03
N ALA A 28 -5.68 -6.09 -1.61
CA ALA A 28 -4.28 -5.86 -2.00
C ALA A 28 -3.72 -4.61 -1.34
N SER A 29 -2.41 -4.55 -1.24
CA SER A 29 -1.63 -3.35 -0.94
C SER A 29 -0.61 -3.12 -2.03
N MET A 30 -0.42 -1.87 -2.46
CA MET A 30 0.53 -1.52 -3.49
C MET A 30 1.17 -0.15 -3.24
N ASN A 31 2.49 -0.11 -3.26
CA ASN A 31 3.26 1.13 -3.41
C ASN A 31 3.26 1.53 -4.89
N LEU A 32 2.93 2.79 -5.18
CA LEU A 32 2.73 3.31 -6.55
C LEU A 32 3.99 3.96 -7.12
N LEU A 33 5.11 3.94 -6.40
CA LEU A 33 6.34 4.64 -6.79
C LEU A 33 6.05 6.11 -7.17
N ASN A 34 5.43 6.83 -6.25
CA ASN A 34 5.05 8.24 -6.40
C ASN A 34 4.15 8.51 -7.63
N TYR A 35 2.88 8.09 -7.53
CA TYR A 35 1.88 8.42 -8.55
C TYR A 35 1.45 9.88 -8.45
N PHE A 36 2.01 10.71 -9.31
CA PHE A 36 1.76 12.15 -9.42
C PHE A 36 1.26 12.49 -10.81
N ASN A 37 0.17 13.23 -10.91
CA ASN A 37 -0.30 13.80 -12.17
C ASN A 37 0.00 15.31 -12.31
N THR A 38 0.69 15.87 -11.32
CA THR A 38 1.29 17.20 -11.31
C THR A 38 2.80 17.08 -11.52
N PHE A 39 3.41 18.00 -12.27
CA PHE A 39 4.83 17.93 -12.64
C PHE A 39 5.59 19.20 -12.30
N GLY A 40 6.84 19.07 -11.89
CA GLY A 40 7.77 20.18 -11.70
C GLY A 40 8.33 20.29 -10.29
N THR A 41 9.30 21.17 -10.12
CA THR A 41 10.06 21.30 -8.87
C THR A 41 9.34 22.12 -7.79
N THR A 42 8.24 22.80 -8.13
CA THR A 42 7.49 23.67 -7.20
C THR A 42 5.98 23.64 -7.43
N ALA A 43 5.50 22.73 -8.27
CA ALA A 43 4.08 22.68 -8.67
C ALA A 43 3.21 21.88 -7.70
N CYS A 44 3.80 20.93 -6.98
CA CYS A 44 3.10 20.14 -5.97
C CYS A 44 2.99 20.89 -4.64
N THR A 45 2.10 20.45 -3.78
CA THR A 45 1.86 21.08 -2.47
C THR A 45 1.95 20.07 -1.33
N LEU A 46 2.23 20.58 -0.15
CA LEU A 46 2.19 19.82 1.10
C LEU A 46 0.73 19.72 1.58
N GLY A 47 -0.04 18.84 0.94
CA GLY A 47 -1.49 18.78 1.07
C GLY A 47 -2.21 19.92 0.35
N VAL A 48 -3.54 19.89 0.35
CA VAL A 48 -4.40 20.91 -0.30
C VAL A 48 -4.23 22.27 0.38
N GLY A 49 -3.84 23.27 -0.39
CA GLY A 49 -3.61 24.63 0.11
C GLY A 49 -2.34 24.79 0.94
N GLY A 50 -1.51 23.76 1.03
CA GLY A 50 -0.22 23.81 1.71
C GLY A 50 0.88 24.52 0.93
N GLY A 51 2.08 24.59 1.51
CA GLY A 51 3.26 25.17 0.88
C GLY A 51 3.67 24.39 -0.38
N SER A 52 4.26 25.09 -1.33
CA SER A 52 4.81 24.50 -2.55
C SER A 52 5.95 23.52 -2.24
N THR A 53 5.99 22.42 -2.97
CA THR A 53 7.05 21.42 -2.87
C THR A 53 7.36 20.81 -4.24
N GLU A 54 8.46 20.10 -4.33
CA GLU A 54 8.81 19.31 -5.51
C GLU A 54 7.85 18.13 -5.68
N CYS A 55 7.42 17.89 -6.91
CA CYS A 55 6.69 16.70 -7.30
C CYS A 55 7.66 15.51 -7.33
N ARG A 56 7.21 14.33 -6.84
CA ARG A 56 8.11 13.18 -6.67
C ARG A 56 7.96 12.12 -7.75
N GLY A 57 6.92 12.18 -8.54
CA GLY A 57 6.61 11.18 -9.56
C GLY A 57 7.26 11.46 -10.90
N ALA A 58 6.53 11.23 -11.97
CA ALA A 58 6.94 11.53 -13.32
C ALA A 58 7.34 13.01 -13.47
N ASN A 59 8.44 13.27 -14.15
CA ASN A 59 8.94 14.65 -14.33
C ASN A 59 8.12 15.46 -15.35
N ASN A 60 7.38 14.78 -16.21
CA ASN A 60 6.61 15.39 -17.30
C ASN A 60 5.53 14.44 -17.82
N GLN A 61 4.68 14.96 -18.71
CA GLN A 61 3.58 14.20 -19.31
C GLN A 61 4.04 12.92 -20.03
N THR A 62 5.20 12.94 -20.68
CA THR A 62 5.72 11.76 -21.41
C THR A 62 6.03 10.61 -20.44
N GLU A 63 6.63 10.92 -19.30
CA GLU A 63 6.89 9.91 -18.26
C GLU A 63 5.61 9.44 -17.58
N PHE A 64 4.69 10.35 -17.30
CA PHE A 64 3.39 10.00 -16.75
C PHE A 64 2.61 9.07 -17.70
N ASP A 65 2.63 9.34 -19.00
CA ASP A 65 2.01 8.48 -20.02
C ASP A 65 2.66 7.08 -20.12
N ARG A 66 3.87 6.93 -19.58
CA ARG A 66 4.56 5.65 -19.43
C ARG A 66 4.28 4.99 -18.08
N GLN A 67 4.06 5.77 -17.00
CA GLN A 67 3.83 5.27 -15.65
C GLN A 67 2.42 4.70 -15.48
N TRP A 68 1.39 5.50 -15.77
CA TRP A 68 0.02 5.12 -15.43
C TRP A 68 -0.47 3.81 -16.08
N PRO A 69 -0.11 3.43 -17.33
CA PRO A 69 -0.59 2.17 -17.90
C PRO A 69 -0.08 0.97 -17.15
N LYS A 70 1.20 1.01 -16.72
CA LYS A 70 1.81 -0.06 -15.92
C LYS A 70 1.11 -0.23 -14.56
N LEU A 71 0.79 0.86 -13.88
CA LEU A 71 0.11 0.84 -12.59
C LEU A 71 -1.33 0.34 -12.72
N VAL A 72 -2.05 0.76 -13.75
CA VAL A 72 -3.40 0.24 -14.04
C VAL A 72 -3.34 -1.28 -14.28
N ASP A 73 -2.43 -1.75 -15.11
CA ASP A 73 -2.25 -3.18 -15.39
C ASP A 73 -1.88 -3.96 -14.11
N ALA A 74 -0.96 -3.42 -13.31
CA ALA A 74 -0.55 -4.02 -12.03
C ALA A 74 -1.72 -4.14 -11.03
N ILE A 75 -2.51 -3.09 -10.85
CA ILE A 75 -3.69 -3.11 -9.95
C ILE A 75 -4.72 -4.13 -10.45
N LEU A 76 -5.01 -4.13 -11.74
CA LEU A 76 -5.97 -5.08 -12.33
C LEU A 76 -5.49 -6.53 -12.20
N ALA A 77 -4.19 -6.77 -12.33
CA ALA A 77 -3.56 -8.09 -12.19
C ALA A 77 -3.71 -8.69 -10.78
N THR A 78 -3.86 -7.89 -9.74
CA THR A 78 -4.15 -8.39 -8.37
C THR A 78 -5.52 -9.06 -8.29
N GLY A 79 -6.47 -8.64 -9.13
CA GLY A 79 -7.87 -9.05 -9.04
C GLY A 79 -8.56 -8.62 -7.75
N ALA A 80 -7.99 -7.66 -7.01
CA ALA A 80 -8.46 -7.26 -5.69
C ALA A 80 -9.80 -6.49 -5.74
N HIS A 81 -10.56 -6.64 -4.65
CA HIS A 81 -11.83 -5.95 -4.42
C HIS A 81 -11.65 -4.69 -3.54
N VAL A 82 -10.59 -4.67 -2.74
CA VAL A 82 -10.13 -3.49 -1.99
C VAL A 82 -8.62 -3.38 -2.18
N VAL A 83 -8.12 -2.18 -2.47
CA VAL A 83 -6.68 -1.95 -2.63
C VAL A 83 -6.25 -0.77 -1.78
N GLY A 84 -5.33 -1.02 -0.86
CA GLY A 84 -4.58 0.00 -0.15
C GLY A 84 -3.46 0.53 -1.02
N LEU A 85 -3.38 1.84 -1.16
CA LEU A 85 -2.40 2.52 -1.99
C LEU A 85 -1.48 3.37 -1.12
N VAL A 86 -0.20 3.38 -1.43
CA VAL A 86 0.77 4.29 -0.83
C VAL A 86 1.58 5.00 -1.91
N GLU A 87 2.22 6.11 -1.56
CA GLU A 87 2.93 6.99 -2.50
C GLU A 87 2.02 7.61 -3.58
N LEU A 88 0.84 8.03 -3.16
CA LEU A 88 -0.10 8.76 -3.98
C LEU A 88 0.08 10.26 -3.74
N GLU A 89 0.07 11.10 -4.79
CA GLU A 89 0.09 12.57 -4.66
C GLU A 89 -0.99 13.06 -3.69
N ASN A 90 -0.61 13.97 -2.79
CA ASN A 90 -1.52 14.51 -1.79
C ASN A 90 -2.14 15.84 -2.24
N ASP A 91 -2.91 15.78 -3.30
CA ASP A 91 -3.58 16.89 -3.99
C ASP A 91 -5.11 16.93 -3.76
N GLY A 92 -5.58 16.23 -2.72
CA GLY A 92 -7.00 16.15 -2.36
C GLY A 92 -7.75 15.05 -3.11
N TYR A 93 -9.05 15.29 -3.34
CA TYR A 93 -9.99 14.31 -3.91
C TYR A 93 -10.83 14.90 -5.06
N GLY A 94 -10.47 16.08 -5.55
CA GLY A 94 -11.16 16.76 -6.65
C GLY A 94 -11.03 16.02 -7.99
N ALA A 95 -11.75 16.51 -8.98
CA ALA A 95 -11.81 15.89 -10.33
C ALA A 95 -10.44 15.79 -11.03
N SER A 96 -9.49 16.63 -10.66
CA SER A 96 -8.11 16.64 -11.19
C SER A 96 -7.10 15.96 -10.27
N SER A 97 -7.53 15.41 -9.12
CA SER A 97 -6.59 14.77 -8.20
C SER A 97 -6.02 13.46 -8.76
N ALA A 98 -4.81 13.13 -8.34
CA ALA A 98 -4.13 11.91 -8.76
C ALA A 98 -4.96 10.64 -8.45
N LEU A 99 -5.63 10.60 -7.28
CA LEU A 99 -6.49 9.47 -6.93
C LEU A 99 -7.70 9.36 -7.86
N GLN A 100 -8.35 10.49 -8.18
CA GLN A 100 -9.48 10.50 -9.13
C GLN A 100 -9.02 10.12 -10.55
N ASP A 101 -7.86 10.59 -10.98
CA ASP A 101 -7.27 10.21 -12.27
C ASP A 101 -7.02 8.71 -12.34
N LEU A 102 -6.40 8.11 -11.31
CA LEU A 102 -6.15 6.67 -11.24
C LEU A 102 -7.46 5.86 -11.33
N VAL A 103 -8.48 6.25 -10.56
CA VAL A 103 -9.79 5.57 -10.58
C VAL A 103 -10.48 5.74 -11.92
N ASN A 104 -10.40 6.91 -12.56
CA ASN A 104 -10.92 7.12 -13.90
C ASN A 104 -10.25 6.19 -14.93
N ARG A 105 -8.93 6.02 -14.86
CA ARG A 105 -8.17 5.11 -15.74
C ARG A 105 -8.52 3.65 -15.51
N LEU A 106 -8.66 3.23 -14.26
CA LEU A 106 -9.13 1.87 -13.92
C LEU A 106 -10.52 1.60 -14.43
N ASN A 107 -11.43 2.57 -14.32
CA ASN A 107 -12.79 2.47 -14.86
C ASN A 107 -12.82 2.49 -16.38
N ALA A 108 -11.93 3.26 -17.02
CA ALA A 108 -11.80 3.23 -18.48
C ALA A 108 -11.25 1.89 -19.01
N ALA A 109 -10.35 1.25 -18.26
CA ALA A 109 -9.78 -0.06 -18.60
C ALA A 109 -10.74 -1.24 -18.31
N THR A 110 -11.81 -1.02 -17.54
CA THR A 110 -12.78 -2.06 -17.15
C THR A 110 -14.20 -1.67 -17.62
N ALA A 111 -14.95 -1.03 -16.71
CA ALA A 111 -16.26 -0.45 -17.02
C ALA A 111 -16.54 0.72 -16.06
N PRO A 112 -17.36 1.70 -16.43
CA PRO A 112 -17.75 2.80 -15.55
C PRO A 112 -18.28 2.30 -14.20
N GLY A 113 -17.72 2.82 -13.10
CA GLY A 113 -18.14 2.47 -11.75
C GLY A 113 -17.60 1.12 -11.22
N THR A 114 -16.67 0.48 -11.92
CA THR A 114 -15.99 -0.74 -11.41
C THR A 114 -15.19 -0.45 -10.15
N PHE A 115 -14.57 0.73 -10.08
CA PHE A 115 -13.79 1.19 -8.93
C PHE A 115 -14.34 2.52 -8.39
N ALA A 116 -14.29 2.66 -7.08
CA ALA A 116 -14.49 3.88 -6.33
C ALA A 116 -13.36 4.05 -5.30
N PHE A 117 -13.28 5.19 -4.63
CA PHE A 117 -12.28 5.44 -3.58
C PHE A 117 -12.94 5.99 -2.31
N ILE A 118 -12.20 5.96 -1.22
CA ILE A 118 -12.57 6.56 0.05
C ILE A 118 -12.04 8.00 0.08
N ASP A 119 -12.94 8.97 0.11
CA ASP A 119 -12.62 10.39 0.32
C ASP A 119 -12.52 10.66 1.83
N ALA A 120 -11.29 10.58 2.36
CA ALA A 120 -11.07 10.74 3.79
C ALA A 120 -11.40 12.15 4.27
N ASP A 121 -11.19 13.19 3.46
CA ASP A 121 -11.49 14.57 3.84
C ASP A 121 -13.00 14.78 3.98
N ALA A 122 -13.77 14.38 2.98
CA ALA A 122 -15.23 14.51 3.02
C ALA A 122 -15.86 13.66 4.13
N LEU A 123 -15.38 12.42 4.33
CA LEU A 123 -15.97 11.48 5.29
C LEU A 123 -15.59 11.77 6.74
N THR A 124 -14.43 12.40 6.98
CA THR A 124 -14.02 12.83 8.34
C THR A 124 -14.38 14.28 8.63
N GLY A 125 -14.72 15.08 7.63
CA GLY A 125 -14.92 16.52 7.72
C GLY A 125 -13.64 17.32 7.99
N GLN A 126 -12.47 16.73 7.72
CA GLN A 126 -11.16 17.35 7.93
C GLN A 126 -10.50 17.62 6.57
N VAL A 127 -10.03 18.84 6.35
CA VAL A 127 -9.15 19.13 5.20
C VAL A 127 -7.77 18.55 5.48
N ASN A 128 -7.18 17.86 4.50
CA ASN A 128 -5.91 17.15 4.66
C ASN A 128 -5.94 16.12 5.81
N ALA A 129 -7.02 15.36 5.93
CA ALA A 129 -7.15 14.31 6.93
C ALA A 129 -5.95 13.35 6.93
N LEU A 130 -5.39 13.09 5.74
CA LEU A 130 -4.21 12.25 5.51
C LEU A 130 -2.88 13.01 5.54
N GLY A 131 -2.86 14.18 6.21
CA GLY A 131 -1.64 14.94 6.53
C GLY A 131 -1.19 15.91 5.45
N VAL A 132 0.00 16.44 5.68
CA VAL A 132 0.59 17.52 4.88
C VAL A 132 1.95 17.15 4.26
N ASP A 133 2.19 15.88 3.98
CA ASP A 133 3.30 15.46 3.11
C ASP A 133 2.85 15.59 1.64
N ALA A 134 3.79 15.63 0.71
CA ALA A 134 3.52 15.61 -0.73
C ALA A 134 2.81 14.31 -1.18
N ILE A 135 2.93 13.24 -0.40
CA ILE A 135 2.27 11.95 -0.64
C ILE A 135 1.34 11.56 0.51
N LYS A 136 0.31 10.81 0.18
CA LYS A 136 -0.65 10.22 1.13
C LYS A 136 -0.87 8.75 0.86
N VAL A 137 -1.58 8.09 1.76
CA VAL A 137 -2.18 6.79 1.55
C VAL A 137 -3.56 6.93 0.89
N GLY A 138 -4.08 5.86 0.32
CA GLY A 138 -5.42 5.84 -0.27
C GLY A 138 -6.07 4.46 -0.18
N LEU A 139 -7.39 4.42 -0.33
CA LEU A 139 -8.18 3.19 -0.46
C LEU A 139 -9.09 3.28 -1.68
N ILE A 140 -8.94 2.33 -2.59
CA ILE A 140 -9.89 2.10 -3.68
C ILE A 140 -10.59 0.77 -3.47
N TYR A 141 -11.80 0.65 -3.99
CA TYR A 141 -12.59 -0.57 -3.84
C TYR A 141 -13.54 -0.78 -5.01
N ARG A 142 -14.07 -2.01 -5.14
CA ARG A 142 -15.10 -2.37 -6.13
C ARG A 142 -16.48 -2.35 -5.49
N PRO A 143 -17.35 -1.37 -5.80
CA PRO A 143 -18.70 -1.27 -5.21
C PRO A 143 -19.58 -2.49 -5.46
N ALA A 144 -19.32 -3.24 -6.51
CA ALA A 144 -20.05 -4.48 -6.80
C ALA A 144 -19.73 -5.61 -5.80
N ALA A 145 -18.55 -5.57 -5.13
CA ALA A 145 -18.12 -6.63 -4.22
C ALA A 145 -18.26 -6.24 -2.75
N VAL A 146 -17.98 -4.98 -2.42
CA VAL A 146 -17.97 -4.50 -1.03
C VAL A 146 -18.63 -3.13 -0.91
N THR A 147 -19.22 -2.86 0.24
CA THR A 147 -19.79 -1.55 0.59
C THR A 147 -19.05 -1.00 1.81
N PRO A 148 -18.54 0.26 1.78
CA PRO A 148 -18.02 0.92 2.97
C PRO A 148 -19.09 1.03 4.04
N VAL A 149 -18.74 0.67 5.29
CA VAL A 149 -19.64 0.72 6.46
C VAL A 149 -18.91 1.32 7.66
N GLY A 150 -19.67 1.77 8.66
CA GLY A 150 -19.11 2.43 9.83
C GLY A 150 -18.54 3.81 9.49
N THR A 151 -17.60 4.27 10.31
CA THR A 151 -16.94 5.57 10.15
C THR A 151 -15.59 5.38 9.44
N THR A 152 -15.30 6.18 8.43
CA THR A 152 -13.93 6.35 7.92
C THR A 152 -13.11 7.01 9.02
N ALA A 153 -12.00 6.39 9.40
CA ALA A 153 -11.18 6.87 10.50
C ALA A 153 -9.73 7.10 10.05
N VAL A 154 -9.12 8.15 10.60
CA VAL A 154 -7.73 8.49 10.32
C VAL A 154 -6.94 8.61 11.62
N LEU A 155 -5.73 8.06 11.64
CA LEU A 155 -4.78 8.26 12.74
C LEU A 155 -3.77 9.32 12.30
N ASN A 156 -4.08 10.59 12.59
CA ASN A 156 -3.29 11.77 12.22
C ASN A 156 -2.81 12.58 13.43
N SER A 157 -2.85 12.00 14.62
CA SER A 157 -2.34 12.68 15.83
C SER A 157 -0.86 13.01 15.68
N THR A 158 -0.43 14.14 16.25
CA THR A 158 0.98 14.54 16.25
C THR A 158 1.89 13.44 16.80
N ALA A 159 1.45 12.72 17.83
CA ALA A 159 2.21 11.61 18.41
C ALA A 159 2.49 10.51 17.39
N PHE A 160 1.50 10.13 16.57
CA PHE A 160 1.67 9.11 15.53
C PHE A 160 2.50 9.63 14.36
N VAL A 161 2.16 10.81 13.86
CA VAL A 161 2.83 11.37 12.67
C VAL A 161 4.29 11.69 12.96
N ASN A 162 4.61 12.23 14.13
CA ASN A 162 5.99 12.52 14.52
C ASN A 162 6.74 11.26 15.00
N GLY A 163 6.06 10.29 15.62
CA GLY A 163 6.68 9.09 16.16
C GLY A 163 7.73 9.34 17.25
N GLY A 164 7.62 10.49 17.93
CA GLY A 164 8.58 10.94 18.95
C GLY A 164 9.58 11.99 18.48
N ASP A 165 9.66 12.28 17.19
CA ASP A 165 10.50 13.35 16.64
C ASP A 165 9.83 14.73 16.81
N ALA A 166 10.63 15.80 16.64
CA ALA A 166 10.15 17.17 16.70
C ALA A 166 9.26 17.55 15.50
N SER A 167 9.36 16.84 14.39
CA SER A 167 8.61 17.10 13.15
C SER A 167 7.94 15.82 12.61
N ALA A 168 6.99 16.02 11.68
CA ALA A 168 6.28 14.93 11.03
C ALA A 168 7.24 13.99 10.27
N ARG A 169 7.05 12.68 10.45
CA ARG A 169 7.85 11.61 9.83
C ARG A 169 7.00 10.57 9.12
N ASN A 170 5.95 10.09 9.80
CA ASN A 170 5.01 9.12 9.25
C ASN A 170 3.86 9.82 8.53
N ARG A 171 3.23 9.15 7.57
CA ARG A 171 1.95 9.60 6.98
C ARG A 171 0.82 9.09 7.86
N PRO A 172 -0.28 9.84 8.00
CA PRO A 172 -1.47 9.36 8.71
C PRO A 172 -1.97 8.02 8.16
N ALA A 173 -2.44 7.15 9.05
CA ALA A 173 -3.07 5.90 8.66
C ALA A 173 -4.55 6.11 8.33
N LEU A 174 -5.06 5.35 7.36
CA LEU A 174 -6.46 5.35 6.94
C LEU A 174 -7.10 4.01 7.24
N ALA A 175 -8.18 3.99 8.02
CA ALA A 175 -8.99 2.81 8.31
C ALA A 175 -10.40 2.96 7.74
N GLN A 176 -10.87 1.91 7.06
CA GLN A 176 -12.24 1.79 6.58
C GLN A 176 -12.75 0.38 6.80
N ALA A 177 -13.93 0.27 7.37
CA ALA A 177 -14.64 -1.00 7.41
C ALA A 177 -15.46 -1.19 6.13
N PHE A 178 -15.50 -2.43 5.66
CA PHE A 178 -16.27 -2.86 4.50
C PHE A 178 -17.18 -4.02 4.86
N ALA A 179 -18.37 -4.06 4.24
CA ALA A 179 -19.22 -5.25 4.24
C ALA A 179 -19.10 -5.95 2.88
N GLU A 180 -18.88 -7.27 2.89
CA GLU A 180 -18.99 -8.10 1.69
C GLU A 180 -20.45 -8.11 1.20
N ASN A 181 -20.71 -7.68 0.00
CA ASN A 181 -22.10 -7.56 -0.51
C ASN A 181 -22.82 -8.90 -0.60
N ALA A 182 -22.09 -9.99 -0.80
CA ALA A 182 -22.67 -11.33 -0.94
C ALA A 182 -23.17 -11.92 0.40
N THR A 183 -22.54 -11.59 1.50
CA THR A 183 -22.79 -12.23 2.81
C THR A 183 -23.19 -11.25 3.90
N GLY A 184 -22.84 -9.98 3.76
CA GLY A 184 -22.95 -8.96 4.80
C GLY A 184 -21.84 -9.02 5.85
N SER A 185 -20.92 -9.99 5.77
CA SER A 185 -19.75 -10.10 6.65
C SER A 185 -18.87 -8.86 6.53
N ARG A 186 -18.27 -8.44 7.65
CA ARG A 186 -17.50 -7.19 7.72
C ARG A 186 -16.03 -7.46 7.95
N PHE A 187 -15.20 -6.50 7.62
CA PHE A 187 -13.77 -6.46 7.93
C PHE A 187 -13.27 -5.03 7.82
N ILE A 188 -12.14 -4.76 8.46
CA ILE A 188 -11.52 -3.43 8.49
C ILE A 188 -10.18 -3.51 7.78
N VAL A 189 -9.96 -2.60 6.82
CA VAL A 189 -8.67 -2.42 6.14
C VAL A 189 -8.02 -1.14 6.64
N VAL A 190 -6.75 -1.23 7.05
CA VAL A 190 -5.97 -0.12 7.60
C VAL A 190 -4.72 0.05 6.78
N VAL A 191 -4.66 1.13 5.98
CA VAL A 191 -3.51 1.42 5.11
C VAL A 191 -2.52 2.33 5.83
N ASN A 192 -1.25 1.94 5.80
CA ASN A 192 -0.16 2.63 6.46
C ASN A 192 1.01 2.87 5.52
N HIS A 193 1.69 4.01 5.72
CA HIS A 193 2.98 4.28 5.10
C HIS A 193 3.88 4.94 6.14
N LEU A 194 4.72 4.16 6.81
CA LEU A 194 5.60 4.65 7.87
C LEU A 194 6.86 5.29 7.27
N LYS A 195 7.67 5.91 8.13
CA LYS A 195 8.88 6.63 7.74
C LYS A 195 9.92 5.70 7.13
N SER A 196 10.38 6.05 5.92
CA SER A 196 11.42 5.32 5.20
C SER A 196 12.79 5.37 5.93
N LYS A 197 13.66 4.42 5.60
CA LYS A 197 15.02 4.32 6.16
C LYS A 197 16.02 5.29 5.50
N GLY A 198 15.66 5.94 4.38
CA GLY A 198 16.57 6.69 3.52
C GLY A 198 17.14 7.99 4.12
N SER A 199 16.54 8.53 5.20
CA SER A 199 17.05 9.72 5.88
C SER A 199 16.95 9.57 7.40
N ALA A 200 17.86 10.25 8.13
CA ALA A 200 17.90 10.21 9.57
C ALA A 200 16.66 10.87 10.22
N CYS A 201 16.35 10.43 11.44
CA CYS A 201 15.42 11.03 12.38
C CYS A 201 16.20 11.73 13.50
N ASP A 202 15.48 12.33 14.47
CA ASP A 202 16.13 13.03 15.60
C ASP A 202 16.93 12.05 16.47
N ALA A 203 16.38 10.84 16.70
CA ALA A 203 17.16 9.75 17.29
C ALA A 203 18.09 9.14 16.23
N PRO A 204 19.38 8.96 16.54
CA PRO A 204 20.33 8.33 15.63
C PRO A 204 19.98 6.86 15.39
N ASP A 205 20.48 6.31 14.27
CA ASP A 205 20.48 4.87 14.03
C ASP A 205 21.20 4.15 15.18
N ALA A 206 20.57 3.14 15.77
CA ALA A 206 21.14 2.38 16.87
C ALA A 206 22.33 1.49 16.46
N GLY A 207 22.53 1.29 15.15
CA GLY A 207 23.57 0.43 14.61
C GLY A 207 23.30 -1.06 14.80
N ASP A 208 22.05 -1.42 15.04
CA ASP A 208 21.56 -2.80 15.28
C ASP A 208 21.05 -3.50 14.00
N GLY A 209 21.23 -2.85 12.85
CA GLY A 209 20.79 -3.35 11.53
C GLY A 209 19.39 -2.96 11.13
N GLN A 210 18.59 -2.33 12.01
CA GLN A 210 17.23 -1.90 11.71
C GLN A 210 17.17 -0.57 10.94
N GLY A 211 18.27 0.16 10.88
CA GLY A 211 18.47 1.38 10.10
C GLY A 211 17.76 2.61 10.67
N ASN A 212 17.89 3.71 9.95
CA ASN A 212 17.35 5.01 10.38
C ASN A 212 15.88 4.95 10.79
N CYS A 213 15.51 5.75 11.78
CA CYS A 213 14.12 5.99 12.19
C CYS A 213 13.37 4.76 12.77
N ASN A 214 14.08 3.71 13.20
CA ASN A 214 13.43 2.54 13.78
C ASN A 214 12.54 2.89 14.97
N LEU A 215 13.01 3.74 15.90
CA LEU A 215 12.25 4.20 17.05
C LEU A 215 10.97 4.94 16.64
N VAL A 216 11.02 5.77 15.59
CA VAL A 216 9.86 6.52 15.06
C VAL A 216 8.80 5.54 14.54
N ARG A 217 9.20 4.52 13.79
CA ARG A 217 8.28 3.49 13.29
C ARG A 217 7.72 2.62 14.40
N THR A 218 8.54 2.25 15.39
CA THR A 218 8.11 1.46 16.55
C THR A 218 7.08 2.21 17.40
N ASN A 219 7.30 3.50 17.65
CA ASN A 219 6.33 4.34 18.36
C ASN A 219 5.01 4.45 17.58
N ALA A 220 5.08 4.63 16.25
CA ALA A 220 3.89 4.64 15.41
C ALA A 220 3.15 3.29 15.43
N ALA A 221 3.86 2.17 15.38
CA ALA A 221 3.28 0.83 15.46
C ALA A 221 2.49 0.60 16.76
N ASN A 222 3.06 1.01 17.89
CA ASN A 222 2.40 0.93 19.20
C ASN A 222 1.13 1.82 19.27
N LEU A 223 1.21 3.04 18.72
CA LEU A 223 0.06 3.96 18.68
C LEU A 223 -1.03 3.46 17.73
N LEU A 224 -0.65 2.85 16.60
CA LEU A 224 -1.57 2.25 15.64
C LEU A 224 -2.40 1.13 16.28
N THR A 225 -1.75 0.19 16.94
CA THR A 225 -2.44 -0.94 17.59
C THR A 225 -3.31 -0.48 18.75
N ALA A 226 -2.85 0.48 19.55
CA ALA A 226 -3.66 1.08 20.62
C ALA A 226 -4.89 1.82 20.07
N TRP A 227 -4.76 2.55 18.95
CA TRP A 227 -5.87 3.23 18.29
C TRP A 227 -6.89 2.23 17.72
N LEU A 228 -6.44 1.15 17.09
CA LEU A 228 -7.32 0.12 16.55
C LEU A 228 -8.09 -0.63 17.64
N ALA A 229 -7.47 -0.87 18.80
CA ALA A 229 -8.15 -1.44 19.96
C ALA A 229 -9.31 -0.56 20.48
N GLY A 230 -9.29 0.76 20.19
CA GLY A 230 -10.35 1.73 20.49
C GLY A 230 -11.53 1.69 19.51
N ASN A 231 -11.57 0.77 18.54
CA ASN A 231 -12.65 0.64 17.55
C ASN A 231 -12.93 1.95 16.76
N PRO A 232 -11.94 2.50 16.04
CA PRO A 232 -12.07 3.81 15.41
C PRO A 232 -13.14 3.88 14.31
N THR A 233 -13.48 2.76 13.67
CA THR A 233 -14.52 2.67 12.64
C THR A 233 -15.94 2.58 13.23
N GLY A 234 -16.06 2.35 14.56
CA GLY A 234 -17.34 2.24 15.25
C GLY A 234 -18.13 0.96 14.92
N THR A 235 -17.57 0.03 14.18
CA THR A 235 -18.28 -1.19 13.79
C THR A 235 -18.23 -2.27 14.87
N GLY A 236 -17.24 -2.24 15.76
CA GLY A 236 -16.98 -3.29 16.74
C GLY A 236 -16.51 -4.61 16.12
N ASP A 237 -16.19 -4.61 14.83
CA ASP A 237 -15.80 -5.80 14.10
C ASP A 237 -14.35 -6.19 14.48
N PRO A 238 -14.10 -7.46 14.86
CA PRO A 238 -12.78 -7.92 15.26
C PRO A 238 -11.84 -8.23 14.08
N ASP A 239 -12.35 -8.23 12.85
CA ASP A 239 -11.62 -8.59 11.65
C ASP A 239 -10.85 -7.39 11.10
N VAL A 240 -9.60 -7.22 11.56
CA VAL A 240 -8.75 -6.09 11.18
C VAL A 240 -7.53 -6.56 10.39
N LEU A 241 -7.31 -5.94 9.23
CA LEU A 241 -6.12 -6.08 8.38
C LEU A 241 -5.34 -4.78 8.35
N ILE A 242 -4.14 -4.77 8.91
CA ILE A 242 -3.14 -3.72 8.74
C ILE A 242 -2.32 -4.06 7.49
N THR A 243 -2.22 -3.13 6.54
CA THR A 243 -1.48 -3.31 5.30
C THR A 243 -0.79 -2.03 4.87
N GLY A 244 0.13 -2.11 3.91
CA GLY A 244 0.90 -1.00 3.38
C GLY A 244 2.40 -1.16 3.58
N ASP A 245 3.14 -0.16 3.18
CA ASP A 245 4.58 -0.07 3.37
C ASP A 245 4.91 0.43 4.78
N LEU A 246 5.30 -0.49 5.66
CA LEU A 246 5.69 -0.16 7.03
C LEU A 246 7.16 0.23 7.14
N ASN A 247 7.93 0.21 6.03
CA ASN A 247 9.34 0.54 5.98
C ASN A 247 10.19 -0.16 7.06
N ALA A 248 9.76 -1.36 7.44
CA ALA A 248 10.39 -2.22 8.42
C ALA A 248 10.36 -3.67 7.94
N TYR A 249 11.46 -4.39 8.05
CA TYR A 249 11.50 -5.81 7.73
C TYR A 249 10.84 -6.65 8.82
N ALA A 250 10.51 -7.91 8.49
CA ALA A 250 9.68 -8.79 9.30
C ALA A 250 10.10 -8.96 10.78
N MET A 251 11.38 -8.87 11.06
CA MET A 251 11.95 -9.08 12.41
C MET A 251 12.30 -7.77 13.13
N GLU A 252 12.03 -6.62 12.52
CA GLU A 252 12.30 -5.33 13.13
C GLU A 252 11.24 -4.95 14.17
N ASP A 253 11.62 -4.06 15.09
CA ASP A 253 10.81 -3.68 16.25
C ASP A 253 9.39 -3.20 15.91
N PRO A 254 9.16 -2.41 14.82
CA PRO A 254 7.79 -2.01 14.47
C PRO A 254 6.86 -3.20 14.19
N ILE A 255 7.37 -4.22 13.50
CA ILE A 255 6.59 -5.40 13.15
C ILE A 255 6.39 -6.29 14.39
N THR A 256 7.44 -6.48 15.19
CA THR A 256 7.33 -7.25 16.44
C THR A 256 6.40 -6.58 17.45
N ALA A 257 6.34 -5.24 17.47
CA ALA A 257 5.38 -4.50 18.30
C ALA A 257 3.93 -4.76 17.89
N ILE A 258 3.62 -4.74 16.57
CA ILE A 258 2.27 -5.07 16.07
C ILE A 258 1.92 -6.53 16.38
N GLN A 259 2.86 -7.46 16.18
CA GLN A 259 2.65 -8.87 16.53
C GLN A 259 2.44 -9.06 18.04
N GLY A 260 3.19 -8.34 18.87
CA GLY A 260 3.02 -8.32 20.33
C GLY A 260 1.66 -7.81 20.79
N ALA A 261 0.98 -7.01 19.98
CA ALA A 261 -0.39 -6.56 20.19
C ALA A 261 -1.47 -7.56 19.69
N GLY A 262 -1.07 -8.76 19.24
CA GLY A 262 -1.98 -9.84 18.85
C GLY A 262 -2.26 -9.98 17.35
N TYR A 263 -1.51 -9.29 16.50
CA TYR A 263 -1.64 -9.43 15.04
C TYR A 263 -0.71 -10.50 14.48
N SER A 264 -1.21 -11.34 13.60
CA SER A 264 -0.44 -12.33 12.87
C SER A 264 0.19 -11.74 11.61
N ASN A 265 1.49 -11.96 11.41
CA ASN A 265 2.16 -11.61 10.14
C ASN A 265 1.80 -12.67 9.09
N LEU A 266 0.84 -12.34 8.23
CA LEU A 266 0.29 -13.27 7.25
C LEU A 266 1.32 -13.67 6.18
N ILE A 267 2.22 -12.77 5.80
CA ILE A 267 3.28 -13.08 4.83
C ILE A 267 4.21 -14.15 5.41
N ALA A 268 4.67 -13.99 6.64
CA ALA A 268 5.51 -14.97 7.30
C ALA A 268 4.81 -16.33 7.43
N VAL A 269 3.49 -16.34 7.71
CA VAL A 269 2.70 -17.57 7.87
C VAL A 269 2.51 -18.32 6.55
N HIS A 270 2.24 -17.60 5.45
CA HIS A 270 1.88 -18.22 4.17
C HIS A 270 3.08 -18.43 3.24
N ASN A 271 4.06 -17.50 3.23
CA ASN A 271 5.15 -17.49 2.26
C ASN A 271 6.51 -17.85 2.90
N GLY A 272 6.60 -17.80 4.23
CA GLY A 272 7.78 -18.25 4.98
C GLY A 272 8.98 -17.31 4.85
N ALA A 273 10.18 -17.87 5.04
CA ALA A 273 11.42 -17.09 5.17
C ALA A 273 11.97 -16.55 3.83
N SER A 274 11.45 -17.01 2.69
CA SER A 274 11.86 -16.56 1.36
C SER A 274 10.98 -15.44 0.80
N ALA A 275 10.02 -14.96 1.57
CA ALA A 275 9.11 -13.89 1.20
C ALA A 275 9.86 -12.57 0.92
N TYR A 276 9.47 -11.87 -0.14
CA TYR A 276 9.99 -10.54 -0.44
C TYR A 276 9.00 -9.71 -1.25
N SER A 277 8.96 -8.41 -0.97
CA SER A 277 8.26 -7.41 -1.79
C SER A 277 9.19 -6.30 -2.24
N TYR A 278 10.43 -6.29 -1.74
CA TYR A 278 11.42 -5.24 -2.00
C TYR A 278 12.83 -5.81 -2.09
N VAL A 279 13.65 -5.24 -2.97
CA VAL A 279 15.07 -5.59 -3.12
C VAL A 279 15.93 -4.34 -2.97
N PHE A 280 16.83 -4.35 -2.00
CA PHE A 280 17.76 -3.27 -1.75
C PHE A 280 19.19 -3.81 -1.65
N ASP A 281 20.13 -3.21 -2.39
CA ASP A 281 21.53 -3.61 -2.41
C ASP A 281 21.75 -5.12 -2.68
N GLY A 282 20.88 -5.72 -3.52
CA GLY A 282 20.93 -7.15 -3.85
C GLY A 282 20.40 -8.06 -2.73
N GLN A 283 19.79 -7.51 -1.69
CA GLN A 283 19.15 -8.26 -0.62
C GLN A 283 17.63 -8.17 -0.74
N SER A 284 16.97 -9.32 -0.75
CA SER A 284 15.51 -9.41 -0.80
C SER A 284 14.91 -9.48 0.60
N GLY A 285 13.76 -8.84 0.77
CA GLY A 285 12.95 -8.86 1.99
C GLY A 285 11.63 -8.15 1.72
N TYR A 286 10.74 -8.03 2.69
CA TYR A 286 9.50 -7.32 2.50
C TYR A 286 9.33 -6.17 3.49
N LEU A 287 8.95 -5.01 2.95
CA LEU A 287 8.59 -3.78 3.65
C LEU A 287 7.08 -3.57 3.63
N ASP A 288 6.41 -4.21 2.66
CA ASP A 288 4.96 -4.23 2.51
C ASP A 288 4.39 -5.38 3.33
N HIS A 289 3.44 -5.09 4.19
CA HIS A 289 2.96 -6.05 5.17
C HIS A 289 1.47 -6.33 5.03
N ALA A 290 1.08 -7.51 5.54
CA ALA A 290 -0.28 -7.93 5.82
C ALA A 290 -0.31 -8.52 7.22
N LEU A 291 -0.81 -7.75 8.19
CA LEU A 291 -0.89 -8.12 9.60
C LEU A 291 -2.36 -8.14 10.02
N ALA A 292 -2.85 -9.30 10.46
CA ALA A 292 -4.26 -9.49 10.77
C ALA A 292 -4.49 -9.90 12.22
N THR A 293 -5.61 -9.45 12.79
CA THR A 293 -6.12 -10.01 14.04
C THR A 293 -6.33 -11.51 13.92
N SER A 294 -6.33 -12.23 15.04
CA SER A 294 -6.53 -13.69 15.03
C SER A 294 -7.88 -14.09 14.40
N CYS A 295 -8.92 -13.28 14.57
CA CYS A 295 -10.23 -13.52 13.97
C CYS A 295 -10.14 -13.49 12.45
N LEU A 296 -9.57 -12.43 11.87
CA LEU A 296 -9.41 -12.34 10.43
C LEU A 296 -8.40 -13.35 9.87
N ALA A 297 -7.29 -13.60 10.59
CA ALA A 297 -6.26 -14.56 10.16
C ALA A 297 -6.83 -15.97 9.93
N ALA A 298 -7.82 -16.38 10.72
CA ALA A 298 -8.52 -17.65 10.55
C ALA A 298 -9.38 -17.73 9.27
N GLN A 299 -9.67 -16.59 8.63
CA GLN A 299 -10.51 -16.45 7.45
C GLN A 299 -9.67 -16.18 6.17
N VAL A 300 -8.34 -16.09 6.31
CA VAL A 300 -7.40 -15.93 5.20
C VAL A 300 -7.25 -17.24 4.45
N THR A 301 -7.42 -17.22 3.15
CA THR A 301 -7.29 -18.39 2.27
C THR A 301 -5.92 -18.51 1.62
N GLY A 302 -5.13 -17.47 1.69
CA GLY A 302 -3.76 -17.40 1.18
C GLY A 302 -3.27 -15.96 1.05
N VAL A 303 -1.95 -15.82 0.89
CA VAL A 303 -1.27 -14.55 0.64
C VAL A 303 -0.29 -14.75 -0.50
N VAL A 304 -0.19 -13.76 -1.38
CA VAL A 304 0.77 -13.75 -2.49
C VAL A 304 1.46 -12.40 -2.56
N GLU A 305 2.77 -12.42 -2.62
CA GLU A 305 3.58 -11.31 -3.08
C GLU A 305 3.67 -11.44 -4.61
N HIS A 306 3.04 -10.52 -5.32
CA HIS A 306 2.95 -10.59 -6.78
C HIS A 306 4.21 -10.02 -7.41
N HIS A 307 5.22 -10.88 -7.62
CA HIS A 307 6.56 -10.51 -8.09
C HIS A 307 6.54 -9.97 -9.53
N ILE A 308 6.25 -8.68 -9.65
CA ILE A 308 6.22 -7.94 -10.93
C ILE A 308 7.13 -6.71 -10.91
N ASN A 309 7.70 -6.37 -9.77
CA ASN A 309 8.40 -5.11 -9.56
C ASN A 309 9.78 -5.26 -8.91
N ALA A 310 9.86 -5.86 -7.72
CA ALA A 310 11.02 -5.75 -6.83
C ALA A 310 12.31 -6.31 -7.44
N ASP A 311 12.26 -7.42 -8.14
CA ASP A 311 13.38 -8.08 -8.80
C ASP A 311 13.47 -7.77 -10.30
N GLU A 312 12.54 -6.98 -10.85
CA GLU A 312 12.61 -6.53 -12.23
C GLU A 312 13.66 -5.41 -12.40
N PRO A 313 14.44 -5.44 -13.49
CA PRO A 313 15.45 -4.42 -13.73
C PRO A 313 14.87 -3.00 -13.75
N ILE A 314 15.51 -2.06 -13.06
CA ILE A 314 15.10 -0.65 -13.03
C ILE A 314 15.04 -0.03 -14.44
N ALA A 315 15.80 -0.55 -15.40
CA ALA A 315 15.78 -0.10 -16.79
C ALA A 315 14.41 -0.26 -17.48
N LEU A 316 13.51 -1.08 -16.92
CA LEU A 316 12.16 -1.32 -17.42
C LEU A 316 11.13 -0.33 -16.88
N ASP A 317 11.52 0.55 -15.95
CA ASP A 317 10.61 1.54 -15.36
C ASP A 317 10.13 2.59 -16.38
N TYR A 318 9.26 3.47 -15.94
CA TYR A 318 8.67 4.52 -16.77
C TYR A 318 9.62 5.68 -17.08
N ASN A 319 10.66 5.90 -16.28
CA ASN A 319 11.57 7.04 -16.39
C ASN A 319 12.26 7.10 -17.74
N THR A 320 12.56 8.31 -18.19
CA THR A 320 13.27 8.56 -19.45
C THR A 320 14.74 8.95 -19.23
N GLU A 321 15.11 9.33 -18.01
CA GLU A 321 16.47 9.69 -17.65
C GLU A 321 17.41 8.49 -17.76
N PHE A 322 18.66 8.77 -18.09
CA PHE A 322 19.75 7.79 -18.18
C PHE A 322 19.53 6.68 -19.22
N LYS A 323 18.57 6.86 -20.15
CA LYS A 323 18.26 5.92 -21.22
C LYS A 323 18.57 6.57 -22.59
N THR A 324 19.18 5.82 -23.48
CA THR A 324 19.35 6.23 -24.88
C THR A 324 18.01 6.22 -25.62
N ALA A 325 17.90 6.92 -26.75
CA ALA A 325 16.69 6.91 -27.57
C ALA A 325 16.25 5.47 -27.98
N GLY A 326 17.20 4.58 -28.23
CA GLY A 326 16.91 3.17 -28.52
C GLY A 326 16.33 2.44 -27.31
N GLN A 327 16.88 2.65 -26.12
CA GLN A 327 16.42 2.05 -24.89
C GLN A 327 15.03 2.53 -24.49
N LEU A 328 14.70 3.80 -24.74
CA LEU A 328 13.36 4.33 -24.49
C LEU A 328 12.26 3.59 -25.28
N VAL A 329 12.61 3.01 -26.41
CA VAL A 329 11.68 2.21 -27.24
C VAL A 329 11.74 0.73 -26.87
N THR A 330 12.96 0.17 -26.73
CA THR A 330 13.13 -1.29 -26.62
C THR A 330 12.91 -1.83 -25.21
N LEU A 331 13.12 -1.03 -24.17
CA LEU A 331 12.97 -1.44 -22.77
C LEU A 331 11.61 -1.10 -22.17
N TYR A 332 10.84 -0.22 -22.80
CA TYR A 332 9.52 0.14 -22.31
C TYR A 332 8.43 -0.77 -22.90
N ASN A 333 7.52 -1.18 -22.04
CA ASN A 333 6.19 -1.66 -22.41
C ASN A 333 5.15 -1.14 -21.37
N ALA A 334 3.89 -1.18 -21.74
CA ALA A 334 2.78 -0.72 -20.89
C ALA A 334 2.28 -1.81 -19.91
N LEU A 335 2.96 -2.95 -19.84
CA LEU A 335 2.60 -4.04 -18.93
C LEU A 335 3.09 -3.76 -17.52
N LYS A 336 2.51 -4.42 -16.55
CA LYS A 336 2.71 -4.29 -15.10
C LYS A 336 4.16 -4.43 -14.58
N PHE A 337 5.04 -5.07 -15.33
CA PHE A 337 6.40 -5.36 -14.87
C PHE A 337 7.24 -4.09 -14.68
N ARG A 338 7.79 -3.91 -13.49
CA ARG A 338 8.45 -2.68 -13.02
C ARG A 338 7.54 -1.46 -13.09
N ALA A 339 6.28 -1.64 -12.64
CA ALA A 339 5.35 -0.54 -12.42
C ALA A 339 5.71 0.26 -11.16
N SER A 340 6.38 -0.40 -10.21
CA SER A 340 6.89 0.14 -8.94
C SER A 340 8.25 -0.50 -8.63
N ASP A 341 8.83 -0.18 -7.49
CA ASP A 341 9.97 -0.86 -6.88
C ASP A 341 9.56 -1.85 -5.78
N HIS A 342 8.27 -1.84 -5.40
CA HIS A 342 7.66 -2.78 -4.47
C HIS A 342 6.68 -3.72 -5.16
N ASP A 343 6.67 -4.99 -4.76
CA ASP A 343 5.67 -5.95 -5.22
C ASP A 343 4.34 -5.77 -4.47
N PRO A 344 3.19 -5.85 -5.17
CA PRO A 344 1.90 -5.88 -4.51
C PRO A 344 1.74 -7.11 -3.60
N VAL A 345 1.18 -6.92 -2.41
CA VAL A 345 0.77 -7.99 -1.51
C VAL A 345 -0.72 -8.21 -1.65
N VAL A 346 -1.13 -9.45 -1.94
CA VAL A 346 -2.54 -9.81 -2.19
C VAL A 346 -2.99 -10.86 -1.19
N ILE A 347 -4.09 -10.62 -0.50
CA ILE A 347 -4.68 -11.47 0.54
C ILE A 347 -6.03 -11.98 0.07
N GLY A 348 -6.23 -13.29 0.06
CA GLY A 348 -7.52 -13.94 -0.19
C GLY A 348 -8.30 -14.15 1.09
N LEU A 349 -9.59 -13.87 1.08
CA LEU A 349 -10.48 -13.96 2.24
C LEU A 349 -11.74 -14.75 1.93
N ASN A 350 -12.16 -15.58 2.90
CA ASN A 350 -13.51 -16.13 2.99
C ASN A 350 -14.11 -15.70 4.33
N LEU A 351 -14.73 -14.51 4.32
CA LEU A 351 -15.33 -13.99 5.55
C LEU A 351 -16.50 -14.87 6.00
N ASN A 352 -16.55 -15.14 7.29
CA ASN A 352 -17.66 -15.78 7.94
C ASN A 352 -18.62 -14.72 8.52
N ASN A 353 -19.85 -15.14 8.85
CA ASN A 353 -20.81 -14.29 9.53
C ASN A 353 -20.61 -14.42 11.05
N ASP A 354 -19.43 -14.08 11.57
CA ASP A 354 -19.25 -14.07 13.02
C ASP A 354 -20.21 -13.04 13.63
N PRO A 355 -21.03 -13.44 14.60
CA PRO A 355 -21.86 -12.49 15.31
C PRO A 355 -20.93 -11.45 15.95
N VAL A 356 -21.22 -10.18 15.67
CA VAL A 356 -20.57 -9.04 16.32
C VAL A 356 -20.41 -9.35 17.80
N ALA A 357 -19.23 -9.08 18.38
CA ALA A 357 -18.84 -9.39 19.76
C ALA A 357 -19.76 -8.80 20.87
N ASN A 358 -21.00 -8.50 20.56
CA ASN A 358 -22.04 -8.08 21.49
C ASN A 358 -22.72 -9.22 22.26
N ASP A 359 -22.38 -10.49 21.97
CA ASP A 359 -23.01 -11.65 22.62
C ASP A 359 -22.13 -12.35 23.68
N LEU A 360 -21.02 -11.72 24.10
CA LEU A 360 -20.23 -12.19 25.26
C LEU A 360 -20.66 -11.51 26.56
N SER A 361 -21.97 -11.35 26.75
CA SER A 361 -22.58 -11.11 28.06
C SER A 361 -23.45 -12.31 28.46
N LEU A 362 -22.80 -13.38 28.88
CA LEU A 362 -23.36 -14.40 29.76
C LEU A 362 -22.37 -14.69 30.87
#